data_982b09163f1acab0b8dbe823846d91cc
#
_entry.id   982b09163f1acab0b8dbe823846d91cc
#
_cell.length_a   1.000
_cell.length_b   1.000
_cell.length_c   1.000
_cell.angle_alpha   90.00
_cell.angle_beta   90.00
_cell.angle_gamma   90.00
#
_symmetry.space_group_name_H-M   'P 1'
#
loop_
_entity.id
_entity.type
_entity.pdbx_description
1 polymer ?
#
loop_
_entity_poly.entity_id
_entity_poly.type
_entity_poly.pdbx_seq_one_letter_code
_entity_poly.pdbx_strand_id
1 'polypeptide(L)'
;MSDAEVYAFNATAIRQGLAQRFAKRDNPYGEYLRVGSRFGRNVRAALRKRKDQHWENTVFFGYDTGFFEAAAWAKHRGAACVVGQMDPARTEVEMVYEEEKLWPGWAKKPLIVPEEYFLWRQSEWALADIVMVNSRWTHDALLKQGVPASKLAIVPLAYEVDENKVFGQIPLKEGNDPLRVLFLGQVNIRKGIPYLIDAARLLKGTSVQFDIVGPIAIADQFVVSAPSNVRFHGSVTRDKVQNFYGQADVFVLPTISDGFALTQLEAMSYGLPVITTPNCGDVVSDGIDGFLVPARNAPALAEALLKLAEDPERLQAMRESARDRVAAFSLDQLDKDLRQLEARLPLRRNEADSSAL
;
A
#
# COMPACT_ATOMS: atom_id res chain seq x y z
N MET A 1 23.56 -8.19 8.64
CA MET A 1 22.97 -6.97 9.30
C MET A 1 23.28 -6.91 10.79
N SER A 2 24.49 -7.30 11.23
CA SER A 2 24.86 -7.33 12.66
C SER A 2 25.19 -5.97 13.27
N ASP A 3 25.33 -4.91 12.48
CA ASP A 3 25.85 -3.60 12.92
C ASP A 3 24.84 -2.45 12.78
N ALA A 4 23.54 -2.75 12.73
CA ALA A 4 22.51 -1.72 12.65
C ALA A 4 22.32 -1.02 14.01
N GLU A 5 22.64 0.27 14.07
CA GLU A 5 22.33 1.11 15.23
C GLU A 5 20.89 1.62 15.16
N VAL A 6 20.10 1.33 16.20
CA VAL A 6 18.71 1.76 16.29
C VAL A 6 18.59 2.95 17.25
N TYR A 7 18.07 4.07 16.74
CA TYR A 7 17.76 5.27 17.53
C TYR A 7 16.27 5.40 17.74
N ALA A 8 15.81 5.33 18.99
CA ALA A 8 14.41 5.53 19.35
C ALA A 8 14.19 6.89 20.03
N PHE A 9 13.20 7.66 19.56
CA PHE A 9 12.84 8.96 20.13
C PHE A 9 11.63 8.85 21.08
N ASN A 10 11.67 7.88 22.00
CA ASN A 10 10.56 7.50 22.88
C ASN A 10 10.02 8.66 23.73
N ALA A 11 10.87 9.51 24.29
CA ALA A 11 10.42 10.67 25.06
C ALA A 11 9.61 11.66 24.24
N THR A 12 9.98 11.86 22.97
CA THR A 12 9.24 12.70 22.04
C THR A 12 7.90 12.06 21.68
N ALA A 13 7.86 10.75 21.42
CA ALA A 13 6.64 10.01 21.12
C ALA A 13 5.65 10.01 22.29
N ILE A 14 6.13 9.81 23.53
CA ILE A 14 5.28 9.86 24.74
C ILE A 14 4.68 11.26 24.94
N ARG A 15 5.50 12.32 24.84
CA ARG A 15 5.00 13.71 24.96
C ARG A 15 3.97 14.03 23.90
N GLN A 16 4.16 13.56 22.69
CA GLN A 16 3.23 13.73 21.60
C GLN A 16 1.93 12.96 21.84
N GLY A 17 2.00 11.70 22.27
CA GLY A 17 0.82 10.90 22.62
C GLY A 17 -0.02 11.54 23.73
N LEU A 18 0.62 12.17 24.73
CA LEU A 18 -0.06 12.94 25.77
C LEU A 18 -0.71 14.21 25.22
N ALA A 19 0.00 14.97 24.38
CA ALA A 19 -0.55 16.16 23.75
C ALA A 19 -1.74 15.86 22.82
N GLN A 20 -1.70 14.73 22.12
CA GLN A 20 -2.78 14.27 21.23
C GLN A 20 -4.08 13.92 21.98
N ARG A 21 -4.01 13.52 23.27
CA ARG A 21 -5.20 13.24 24.08
C ARG A 21 -6.03 14.50 24.35
N PHE A 22 -5.41 15.67 24.32
CA PHE A 22 -6.04 16.96 24.63
C PHE A 22 -6.26 17.85 23.39
N ALA A 23 -5.72 17.48 22.23
CA ALA A 23 -5.89 18.27 21.00
C ALA A 23 -7.17 17.89 20.27
N LYS A 24 -7.97 18.89 19.86
CA LYS A 24 -9.02 18.68 18.85
C LYS A 24 -8.36 18.23 17.55
N ARG A 25 -8.73 17.05 17.06
CA ARG A 25 -8.21 16.46 15.81
C ARG A 25 -9.06 16.95 14.64
N ASP A 26 -8.87 18.20 14.24
CA ASP A 26 -9.67 18.76 13.14
C ASP A 26 -9.09 18.42 11.76
N ASN A 27 -7.76 18.22 11.64
CA ASN A 27 -7.11 17.88 10.39
C ASN A 27 -5.87 16.98 10.62
N PRO A 28 -5.89 15.68 10.21
CA PRO A 28 -4.76 14.78 10.39
C PRO A 28 -3.53 15.19 9.57
N TYR A 29 -3.69 15.83 8.43
CA TYR A 29 -2.56 16.21 7.56
C TYR A 29 -1.69 17.31 8.16
N GLY A 30 -2.29 18.30 8.82
CA GLY A 30 -1.54 19.30 9.58
C GLY A 30 -0.78 18.68 10.75
N GLU A 31 -1.30 17.61 11.33
CA GLU A 31 -0.56 16.82 12.34
C GLU A 31 0.59 16.06 11.73
N TYR A 32 0.40 15.39 10.58
CA TYR A 32 1.48 14.69 9.87
C TYR A 32 2.66 15.60 9.56
N LEU A 33 2.42 16.82 9.08
CA LEU A 33 3.47 17.80 8.84
C LEU A 33 4.25 18.17 10.11
N ARG A 34 3.54 18.45 11.22
CA ARG A 34 4.18 18.81 12.49
C ARG A 34 5.01 17.65 13.07
N VAL A 35 4.45 16.44 13.01
CA VAL A 35 5.09 15.21 13.51
C VAL A 35 6.29 14.88 12.66
N GLY A 36 6.13 14.87 11.34
CA GLY A 36 7.19 14.56 10.40
C GLY A 36 8.36 15.55 10.51
N SER A 37 8.08 16.85 10.50
CA SER A 37 9.10 17.88 10.68
C SER A 37 9.84 17.76 12.03
N ARG A 38 9.13 17.45 13.11
CA ARG A 38 9.79 17.18 14.41
C ARG A 38 10.67 15.94 14.37
N PHE A 39 10.18 14.87 13.76
CA PHE A 39 10.93 13.64 13.56
C PHE A 39 12.21 13.92 12.76
N GLY A 40 12.11 14.57 11.61
CA GLY A 40 13.25 14.95 10.78
C GLY A 40 14.30 15.79 11.52
N ARG A 41 13.86 16.75 12.38
CA ARG A 41 14.79 17.51 13.25
C ARG A 41 15.49 16.62 14.28
N ASN A 42 14.81 15.64 14.86
CA ASN A 42 15.40 14.71 15.82
C ASN A 42 16.44 13.80 15.13
N VAL A 43 16.11 13.28 13.95
CA VAL A 43 17.04 12.49 13.11
C VAL A 43 18.28 13.33 12.78
N ARG A 44 18.10 14.57 12.31
CA ARG A 44 19.21 15.50 12.06
C ARG A 44 20.08 15.71 13.30
N ALA A 45 19.48 15.86 14.48
CA ALA A 45 20.22 16.03 15.72
C ALA A 45 21.04 14.77 16.10
N ALA A 46 20.52 13.58 15.81
CA ALA A 46 21.25 12.32 16.00
C ALA A 46 22.41 12.20 15.00
N LEU A 47 22.17 12.48 13.73
CA LEU A 47 23.19 12.44 12.68
C LEU A 47 24.38 13.41 12.96
N ARG A 48 24.12 14.59 13.53
CA ARG A 48 25.16 15.56 13.92
C ARG A 48 26.17 15.03 14.92
N LYS A 49 25.86 13.99 15.68
CA LYS A 49 26.76 13.38 16.66
C LYS A 49 27.78 12.42 16.04
N ARG A 50 27.55 12.01 14.78
CA ARG A 50 28.43 11.13 14.01
C ARG A 50 29.55 11.96 13.38
N LYS A 51 30.75 11.95 14.04
CA LYS A 51 31.88 12.79 13.63
C LYS A 51 32.71 12.20 12.51
N ASP A 52 32.78 10.87 12.41
CA ASP A 52 33.71 10.15 11.52
C ASP A 52 33.02 9.58 10.28
N GLN A 53 31.87 10.15 9.88
CA GLN A 53 31.10 9.68 8.74
C GLN A 53 31.60 10.32 7.44
N HIS A 54 31.96 9.46 6.47
CA HIS A 54 32.24 9.86 5.08
C HIS A 54 30.92 10.01 4.32
N TRP A 55 30.32 11.19 4.39
CA TRP A 55 28.98 11.46 3.85
C TRP A 55 28.90 11.31 2.35
N GLU A 56 30.00 11.54 1.61
CA GLU A 56 30.09 11.38 0.15
C GLU A 56 29.91 9.94 -0.33
N ASN A 57 30.06 8.95 0.57
CA ASN A 57 29.85 7.53 0.31
C ASN A 57 28.62 6.99 1.08
N THR A 58 27.75 7.89 1.54
CA THR A 58 26.60 7.56 2.38
C THR A 58 25.31 7.80 1.62
N VAL A 59 24.36 6.86 1.74
CA VAL A 59 22.97 7.04 1.31
C VAL A 59 22.12 7.39 2.52
N PHE A 60 21.43 8.54 2.46
CA PHE A 60 20.39 8.88 3.39
C PHE A 60 19.04 8.47 2.81
N PHE A 61 18.40 7.48 3.41
CA PHE A 61 17.06 7.02 3.04
C PHE A 61 16.03 7.45 4.08
N GLY A 62 14.87 7.89 3.66
CA GLY A 62 13.72 8.17 4.53
C GLY A 62 12.41 8.18 3.76
N TYR A 63 11.31 7.94 4.47
CA TYR A 63 9.99 8.08 3.89
C TYR A 63 9.53 9.54 3.90
N ASP A 64 8.63 9.88 2.99
CA ASP A 64 8.01 11.20 2.86
C ASP A 64 7.40 11.70 4.18
N THR A 65 7.15 13.01 4.25
CA THR A 65 6.68 13.77 5.42
C THR A 65 7.66 13.87 6.59
N GLY A 66 8.65 13.00 6.72
CA GLY A 66 9.68 13.01 7.76
C GLY A 66 11.12 13.15 7.23
N PHE A 67 11.29 13.30 5.95
CA PHE A 67 12.56 13.24 5.25
C PHE A 67 13.33 14.57 5.23
N PHE A 68 12.66 15.69 4.97
CA PHE A 68 13.25 16.95 4.53
C PHE A 68 14.39 17.48 5.40
N GLU A 69 14.18 17.66 6.71
CA GLU A 69 15.16 18.34 7.59
C GLU A 69 16.46 17.54 7.79
N ALA A 70 16.36 16.21 7.80
CA ALA A 70 17.50 15.34 7.94
C ALA A 70 18.25 15.19 6.61
N ALA A 71 17.52 15.00 5.52
CA ALA A 71 18.06 14.88 4.17
C ALA A 71 18.78 16.15 3.72
N ALA A 72 18.20 17.34 3.95
CA ALA A 72 18.83 18.61 3.63
C ALA A 72 20.19 18.77 4.33
N TRP A 73 20.27 18.31 5.58
CA TRP A 73 21.50 18.33 6.34
C TRP A 73 22.53 17.31 5.82
N ALA A 74 22.11 16.09 5.49
CA ALA A 74 22.95 15.02 4.97
C ALA A 74 23.49 15.37 3.57
N LYS A 75 22.62 15.86 2.69
CA LYS A 75 22.96 16.29 1.32
C LYS A 75 23.99 17.42 1.29
N HIS A 76 23.86 18.40 2.19
CA HIS A 76 24.87 19.48 2.33
C HIS A 76 26.25 18.94 2.69
N ARG A 77 26.36 17.70 3.18
CA ARG A 77 27.63 17.00 3.49
C ARG A 77 28.08 16.03 2.41
N GLY A 78 27.35 15.95 1.32
CA GLY A 78 27.69 15.11 0.17
C GLY A 78 26.99 13.77 0.13
N ALA A 79 26.09 13.47 1.08
CA ALA A 79 25.30 12.23 1.03
C ALA A 79 24.34 12.21 -0.14
N ALA A 80 24.19 11.07 -0.79
CA ALA A 80 23.09 10.82 -1.71
C ALA A 80 21.79 10.64 -0.92
N CYS A 81 20.68 11.20 -1.42
CA CYS A 81 19.42 11.23 -0.69
C CYS A 81 18.32 10.53 -1.48
N VAL A 82 17.67 9.55 -0.87
CA VAL A 82 16.56 8.76 -1.44
C VAL A 82 15.33 8.95 -0.58
N VAL A 83 14.23 9.43 -1.17
CA VAL A 83 12.93 9.50 -0.49
C VAL A 83 12.02 8.37 -0.96
N GLY A 84 11.43 7.62 -0.04
CA GLY A 84 10.42 6.61 -0.29
C GLY A 84 9.03 7.26 -0.33
N GLN A 85 8.39 7.25 -1.51
CA GLN A 85 7.05 7.76 -1.74
C GLN A 85 6.09 6.60 -2.00
N MET A 86 5.23 6.30 -1.01
CA MET A 86 4.46 5.05 -1.00
C MET A 86 3.02 5.19 -1.52
N ASP A 87 2.59 6.39 -1.89
CA ASP A 87 1.26 6.66 -2.44
C ASP A 87 1.32 7.66 -3.62
N PRO A 88 0.28 7.74 -4.47
CA PRO A 88 0.23 8.63 -5.63
C PRO A 88 0.09 10.12 -5.33
N ALA A 89 0.26 10.53 -4.08
CA ALA A 89 0.23 11.92 -3.62
C ALA A 89 -1.07 12.66 -3.99
N ARG A 90 -0.97 13.81 -4.64
CA ARG A 90 -2.11 14.66 -5.05
C ARG A 90 -3.10 13.89 -5.94
N THR A 91 -2.61 13.01 -6.82
CA THR A 91 -3.47 12.22 -7.71
C THR A 91 -4.47 11.37 -6.92
N GLU A 92 -4.04 10.70 -5.85
CA GLU A 92 -4.95 9.91 -5.00
C GLU A 92 -6.00 10.80 -4.33
N VAL A 93 -5.59 11.95 -3.79
CA VAL A 93 -6.49 12.89 -3.10
C VAL A 93 -7.54 13.44 -4.06
N GLU A 94 -7.14 13.85 -5.26
CA GLU A 94 -8.07 14.35 -6.29
C GLU A 94 -9.09 13.30 -6.69
N MET A 95 -8.64 12.05 -6.90
CA MET A 95 -9.55 10.92 -7.19
C MET A 95 -10.53 10.66 -6.05
N VAL A 96 -10.10 10.76 -4.78
CA VAL A 96 -11.02 10.61 -3.64
C VAL A 96 -12.02 11.77 -3.57
N TYR A 97 -11.62 13.00 -3.88
CA TYR A 97 -12.56 14.13 -3.98
C TYR A 97 -13.61 13.93 -5.08
N GLU A 98 -13.23 13.33 -6.21
CA GLU A 98 -14.18 12.94 -7.25
C GLU A 98 -15.16 11.89 -6.73
N GLU A 99 -14.66 10.86 -6.03
CA GLU A 99 -15.51 9.82 -5.44
C GLU A 99 -16.49 10.37 -4.40
N GLU A 100 -16.06 11.31 -3.55
CA GLU A 100 -16.97 11.95 -2.58
C GLU A 100 -18.11 12.71 -3.26
N LYS A 101 -17.88 13.25 -4.47
CA LYS A 101 -18.92 13.89 -5.29
C LYS A 101 -19.85 12.87 -5.95
N LEU A 102 -19.31 11.73 -6.40
CA LEU A 102 -20.09 10.65 -7.03
C LEU A 102 -20.92 9.89 -5.98
N TRP A 103 -20.43 9.78 -4.75
CA TRP A 103 -21.02 9.03 -3.66
C TRP A 103 -21.31 9.94 -2.44
N PRO A 104 -22.20 10.93 -2.56
CA PRO A 104 -22.44 11.89 -1.48
C PRO A 104 -22.98 11.18 -0.23
N GLY A 105 -22.44 11.57 0.93
CA GLY A 105 -22.84 11.02 2.23
C GLY A 105 -22.27 9.63 2.56
N TRP A 106 -21.47 9.03 1.70
CA TRP A 106 -20.84 7.74 2.01
C TRP A 106 -19.72 7.86 3.02
N ALA A 107 -18.85 8.87 2.93
CA ALA A 107 -17.79 9.10 3.90
C ALA A 107 -18.36 9.58 5.25
N LYS A 108 -17.93 8.98 6.37
CA LYS A 108 -18.26 9.51 7.72
C LYS A 108 -17.71 10.91 7.95
N LYS A 109 -16.58 11.22 7.32
CA LYS A 109 -15.94 12.54 7.35
C LYS A 109 -15.37 12.83 5.97
N PRO A 110 -15.57 14.04 5.43
CA PRO A 110 -14.98 14.43 4.17
C PRO A 110 -13.44 14.45 4.28
N LEU A 111 -12.76 14.12 3.20
CA LEU A 111 -11.33 14.28 3.09
C LEU A 111 -10.99 15.77 2.95
N ILE A 112 -10.10 16.29 3.78
CA ILE A 112 -9.61 17.67 3.70
C ILE A 112 -8.09 17.63 3.78
N VAL A 113 -7.42 17.91 2.67
CA VAL A 113 -5.96 17.93 2.58
C VAL A 113 -5.50 19.35 2.31
N PRO A 114 -4.72 19.98 3.21
CA PRO A 114 -4.23 21.33 3.01
C PRO A 114 -3.15 21.39 1.92
N GLU A 115 -3.07 22.50 1.21
CA GLU A 115 -2.09 22.70 0.12
C GLU A 115 -0.65 22.59 0.62
N GLU A 116 -0.37 22.99 1.85
CA GLU A 116 0.93 22.91 2.50
C GLU A 116 1.46 21.46 2.55
N TYR A 117 0.57 20.47 2.64
CA TYR A 117 0.94 19.05 2.63
C TYR A 117 1.56 18.64 1.28
N PHE A 118 1.00 19.12 0.18
CA PHE A 118 1.53 18.83 -1.16
C PHE A 118 2.83 19.59 -1.43
N LEU A 119 2.90 20.87 -1.05
CA LEU A 119 4.10 21.67 -1.18
C LEU A 119 5.27 21.08 -0.39
N TRP A 120 4.99 20.55 0.79
CA TRP A 120 6.00 19.86 1.58
C TRP A 120 6.57 18.65 0.85
N ARG A 121 5.71 17.77 0.33
CA ARG A 121 6.12 16.58 -0.43
C ARG A 121 6.91 16.96 -1.69
N GLN A 122 6.48 17.98 -2.41
CA GLN A 122 7.23 18.50 -3.56
C GLN A 122 8.64 18.98 -3.17
N SER A 123 8.79 19.60 -2.01
CA SER A 123 10.11 20.01 -1.51
C SER A 123 11.01 18.81 -1.17
N GLU A 124 10.45 17.72 -0.68
CA GLU A 124 11.17 16.46 -0.44
C GLU A 124 11.62 15.82 -1.77
N TRP A 125 10.75 15.77 -2.79
CA TRP A 125 11.11 15.26 -4.12
C TRP A 125 12.17 16.13 -4.82
N ALA A 126 12.07 17.44 -4.67
CA ALA A 126 13.07 18.37 -5.23
C ALA A 126 14.46 18.13 -4.60
N LEU A 127 14.50 17.91 -3.30
CA LEU A 127 15.72 17.66 -2.53
C LEU A 127 16.37 16.31 -2.83
N ALA A 128 15.58 15.27 -3.00
CA ALA A 128 16.05 13.89 -3.21
C ALA A 128 16.82 13.76 -4.55
N ASP A 129 17.81 12.87 -4.58
CA ASP A 129 18.47 12.42 -5.82
C ASP A 129 17.60 11.37 -6.52
N ILE A 130 16.98 10.48 -5.73
CA ILE A 130 16.00 9.51 -6.22
C ILE A 130 14.74 9.57 -5.36
N VAL A 131 13.58 9.50 -6.02
CA VAL A 131 12.26 9.28 -5.45
C VAL A 131 11.90 7.82 -5.73
N MET A 132 12.03 6.99 -4.69
CA MET A 132 11.69 5.57 -4.75
C MET A 132 10.18 5.41 -4.56
N VAL A 133 9.54 4.74 -5.52
CA VAL A 133 8.10 4.47 -5.50
C VAL A 133 7.84 2.96 -5.52
N ASN A 134 6.70 2.53 -5.00
CA ASN A 134 6.38 1.12 -4.82
C ASN A 134 5.65 0.47 -6.02
N SER A 135 5.25 1.26 -7.02
CA SER A 135 4.47 0.77 -8.17
C SER A 135 4.55 1.68 -9.37
N ARG A 136 4.19 1.15 -10.54
CA ARG A 136 4.01 1.92 -11.77
C ARG A 136 2.89 2.96 -11.62
N TRP A 137 1.82 2.62 -10.92
CA TRP A 137 0.74 3.56 -10.63
C TRP A 137 1.25 4.81 -9.90
N THR A 138 2.03 4.63 -8.82
CA THR A 138 2.64 5.74 -8.08
C THR A 138 3.66 6.47 -8.95
N HIS A 139 4.50 5.76 -9.71
CA HIS A 139 5.47 6.35 -10.65
C HIS A 139 4.79 7.29 -11.64
N ASP A 140 3.77 6.83 -12.34
CA ASP A 140 3.10 7.61 -13.39
C ASP A 140 2.32 8.80 -12.81
N ALA A 141 1.78 8.63 -11.61
CA ALA A 141 1.14 9.72 -10.87
C ALA A 141 2.13 10.83 -10.49
N LEU A 142 3.33 10.49 -10.02
CA LEU A 142 4.35 11.47 -9.67
C LEU A 142 4.96 12.13 -10.91
N LEU A 143 5.15 11.37 -11.99
CA LEU A 143 5.58 11.91 -13.26
C LEU A 143 4.63 13.02 -13.77
N LYS A 144 3.32 12.79 -13.69
CA LYS A 144 2.29 13.79 -14.02
C LYS A 144 2.32 15.00 -13.08
N GLN A 145 2.79 14.83 -11.85
CA GLN A 145 2.96 15.92 -10.87
C GLN A 145 4.31 16.66 -11.01
N GLY A 146 5.09 16.36 -12.06
CA GLY A 146 6.32 17.10 -12.43
C GLY A 146 7.59 16.54 -11.80
N VAL A 147 7.57 15.35 -11.17
CA VAL A 147 8.82 14.70 -10.76
C VAL A 147 9.55 14.19 -12.01
N PRO A 148 10.82 14.57 -12.24
CA PRO A 148 11.55 14.11 -13.41
C PRO A 148 11.68 12.59 -13.46
N ALA A 149 11.48 11.98 -14.63
CA ALA A 149 11.59 10.54 -14.82
C ALA A 149 12.97 9.99 -14.38
N SER A 150 14.04 10.80 -14.57
CA SER A 150 15.41 10.45 -14.17
C SER A 150 15.56 10.28 -12.64
N LYS A 151 14.68 10.88 -11.84
CA LYS A 151 14.66 10.73 -10.38
C LYS A 151 13.80 9.58 -9.90
N LEU A 152 12.83 9.09 -10.71
CA LEU A 152 11.91 8.05 -10.29
C LEU A 152 12.55 6.66 -10.40
N ALA A 153 12.36 5.84 -9.37
CA ALA A 153 12.74 4.43 -9.34
C ALA A 153 11.61 3.58 -8.74
N ILE A 154 11.18 2.56 -9.47
CA ILE A 154 10.17 1.61 -8.97
C ILE A 154 10.90 0.52 -8.20
N VAL A 155 10.55 0.36 -6.92
CA VAL A 155 11.00 -0.71 -6.03
C VAL A 155 9.77 -1.24 -5.31
N PRO A 156 9.18 -2.34 -5.77
CA PRO A 156 8.00 -2.94 -5.15
C PRO A 156 8.25 -3.32 -3.69
N LEU A 157 7.18 -3.37 -2.90
CA LEU A 157 7.29 -3.85 -1.52
C LEU A 157 7.52 -5.37 -1.52
N ALA A 158 8.40 -5.83 -0.64
CA ALA A 158 8.61 -7.26 -0.42
C ALA A 158 7.61 -7.82 0.58
N TYR A 159 7.34 -9.11 0.44
CA TYR A 159 6.53 -9.89 1.37
C TYR A 159 7.21 -11.22 1.70
N GLU A 160 7.41 -11.49 2.99
CA GLU A 160 7.91 -12.77 3.46
C GLU A 160 6.73 -13.69 3.80
N VAL A 161 6.69 -14.83 3.12
CA VAL A 161 5.74 -15.89 3.45
C VAL A 161 6.21 -16.55 4.75
N ASP A 162 5.32 -16.61 5.75
CA ASP A 162 5.59 -17.36 6.97
C ASP A 162 5.46 -18.87 6.67
N GLU A 163 6.57 -19.54 6.49
CA GLU A 163 6.63 -20.98 6.16
C GLU A 163 5.94 -21.87 7.21
N ASN A 164 5.81 -21.39 8.46
CA ASN A 164 5.06 -22.10 9.50
C ASN A 164 3.56 -22.03 9.30
N LYS A 165 3.08 -21.16 8.43
CA LYS A 165 1.69 -21.10 8.00
C LYS A 165 1.50 -22.06 6.81
N VAL A 166 1.62 -23.36 7.07
CA VAL A 166 1.26 -24.39 6.11
C VAL A 166 -0.24 -24.30 5.88
N PHE A 167 -0.61 -23.58 4.84
CA PHE A 167 -1.99 -23.56 4.40
C PHE A 167 -2.26 -24.93 3.77
N GLY A 168 -3.09 -25.71 4.47
CA GLY A 168 -3.57 -27.00 3.95
C GLY A 168 -4.10 -26.81 2.51
N GLN A 169 -4.13 -27.89 1.76
CA GLN A 169 -4.82 -27.86 0.46
C GLN A 169 -6.20 -27.24 0.69
N ILE A 170 -6.48 -26.11 0.06
CA ILE A 170 -7.82 -25.54 0.09
C ILE A 170 -8.67 -26.56 -0.66
N PRO A 171 -9.65 -27.20 0.01
CA PRO A 171 -10.45 -28.23 -0.63
C PRO A 171 -11.04 -27.68 -1.92
N LEU A 172 -11.03 -28.52 -2.96
CA LEU A 172 -11.84 -28.21 -4.16
C LEU A 172 -13.29 -28.01 -3.70
N LYS A 173 -13.94 -26.96 -4.18
CA LYS A 173 -15.33 -26.74 -3.89
C LYS A 173 -16.16 -27.91 -4.38
N GLU A 174 -16.95 -28.50 -3.49
CA GLU A 174 -17.94 -29.50 -3.89
C GLU A 174 -19.25 -28.78 -4.29
N GLY A 175 -19.65 -28.92 -5.53
CA GLY A 175 -21.00 -28.67 -6.02
C GLY A 175 -21.57 -27.26 -5.82
N ASN A 176 -22.41 -27.05 -4.79
CA ASN A 176 -23.23 -25.83 -4.61
C ASN A 176 -22.74 -24.86 -3.54
N ASP A 177 -21.52 -25.00 -3.04
CA ASP A 177 -20.98 -24.09 -2.03
C ASP A 177 -20.79 -22.67 -2.60
N PRO A 178 -21.18 -21.61 -1.84
CA PRO A 178 -21.08 -20.26 -2.33
C PRO A 178 -19.61 -19.83 -2.51
N LEU A 179 -19.29 -19.07 -3.56
CA LEU A 179 -18.00 -18.40 -3.72
C LEU A 179 -17.84 -17.38 -2.58
N ARG A 180 -16.83 -17.57 -1.73
CA ARG A 180 -16.52 -16.67 -0.60
C ARG A 180 -15.53 -15.61 -1.02
N VAL A 181 -16.02 -14.39 -1.13
CA VAL A 181 -15.28 -13.21 -1.54
C VAL A 181 -14.81 -12.46 -0.30
N LEU A 182 -13.51 -12.27 -0.14
CA LEU A 182 -12.92 -11.52 0.96
C LEU A 182 -12.46 -10.13 0.49
N PHE A 183 -12.90 -9.10 1.20
CA PHE A 183 -12.25 -7.79 1.23
C PHE A 183 -11.62 -7.59 2.61
N LEU A 184 -10.34 -7.19 2.66
CA LEU A 184 -9.65 -6.87 3.90
C LEU A 184 -8.88 -5.55 3.77
N GLY A 185 -9.26 -4.56 4.59
CA GLY A 185 -8.66 -3.22 4.60
C GLY A 185 -9.59 -2.17 5.20
N GLN A 186 -9.22 -0.91 5.11
CA GLN A 186 -10.12 0.17 5.53
C GLN A 186 -11.37 0.19 4.64
N VAL A 187 -12.55 0.11 5.27
CA VAL A 187 -13.84 0.15 4.57
C VAL A 187 -14.21 1.60 4.29
N ASN A 188 -13.69 2.14 3.17
CA ASN A 188 -13.88 3.53 2.77
C ASN A 188 -14.07 3.69 1.25
N ILE A 189 -14.37 4.91 0.82
CA ILE A 189 -14.61 5.22 -0.60
C ILE A 189 -13.36 4.97 -1.44
N ARG A 190 -12.17 5.37 -0.96
CA ARG A 190 -10.89 5.17 -1.66
C ARG A 190 -10.64 3.71 -2.03
N LYS A 191 -11.04 2.79 -1.15
CA LYS A 191 -10.91 1.34 -1.39
C LYS A 191 -12.03 0.75 -2.27
N GLY A 192 -12.87 1.60 -2.86
CA GLY A 192 -13.89 1.19 -3.83
C GLY A 192 -15.10 0.46 -3.22
N ILE A 193 -15.36 0.66 -1.92
CA ILE A 193 -16.48 -0.01 -1.24
C ILE A 193 -17.84 0.24 -1.91
N PRO A 194 -18.18 1.44 -2.40
CA PRO A 194 -19.43 1.64 -3.12
C PRO A 194 -19.58 0.67 -4.29
N TYR A 195 -18.52 0.48 -5.09
CA TYR A 195 -18.51 -0.40 -6.24
C TYR A 195 -18.56 -1.90 -5.87
N LEU A 196 -17.94 -2.25 -4.71
CA LEU A 196 -18.04 -3.60 -4.16
C LEU A 196 -19.50 -3.93 -3.76
N ILE A 197 -20.17 -2.99 -3.10
CA ILE A 197 -21.58 -3.14 -2.69
C ILE A 197 -22.48 -3.20 -3.92
N ASP A 198 -22.23 -2.40 -4.95
CA ASP A 198 -23.01 -2.47 -6.19
C ASP A 198 -22.77 -3.79 -6.94
N ALA A 199 -21.54 -4.30 -7.00
CA ALA A 199 -21.26 -5.63 -7.54
C ALA A 199 -22.00 -6.73 -6.74
N ALA A 200 -22.02 -6.63 -5.42
CA ALA A 200 -22.77 -7.57 -4.57
C ALA A 200 -24.27 -7.50 -4.80
N ARG A 201 -24.84 -6.32 -5.11
CA ARG A 201 -26.25 -6.18 -5.50
C ARG A 201 -26.55 -6.87 -6.82
N LEU A 202 -25.66 -6.73 -7.82
CA LEU A 202 -25.79 -7.42 -9.12
C LEU A 202 -25.74 -8.94 -8.95
N LEU A 203 -25.00 -9.44 -7.95
CA LEU A 203 -24.85 -10.86 -7.65
C LEU A 203 -25.87 -11.38 -6.61
N LYS A 204 -26.86 -10.58 -6.23
CA LYS A 204 -27.92 -11.03 -5.32
C LYS A 204 -28.72 -12.18 -5.96
N GLY A 205 -28.81 -13.28 -5.24
CA GLY A 205 -29.51 -14.49 -5.71
C GLY A 205 -28.58 -15.49 -6.43
N THR A 206 -27.32 -15.16 -6.64
CA THR A 206 -26.27 -16.11 -7.06
C THR A 206 -25.59 -16.74 -5.85
N SER A 207 -24.77 -17.76 -6.09
CA SER A 207 -23.99 -18.43 -5.05
C SER A 207 -22.68 -17.68 -4.74
N VAL A 208 -22.76 -16.35 -4.46
CA VAL A 208 -21.59 -15.50 -4.11
C VAL A 208 -21.87 -14.75 -2.82
N GLN A 209 -20.95 -14.87 -1.86
CA GLN A 209 -21.01 -14.21 -0.54
C GLN A 209 -19.79 -13.36 -0.30
N PHE A 210 -19.97 -12.22 0.37
CA PHE A 210 -18.93 -11.23 0.63
C PHE A 210 -18.68 -11.05 2.12
N ASP A 211 -17.44 -11.25 2.55
CA ASP A 211 -16.94 -10.92 3.86
C ASP A 211 -16.08 -9.64 3.77
N ILE A 212 -16.55 -8.56 4.40
CA ILE A 212 -15.88 -7.26 4.42
C ILE A 212 -15.29 -7.03 5.80
N VAL A 213 -13.94 -7.05 5.88
CA VAL A 213 -13.19 -7.01 7.12
C VAL A 213 -12.34 -5.75 7.20
N GLY A 214 -12.43 -5.03 8.32
CA GLY A 214 -11.60 -3.87 8.64
C GLY A 214 -12.35 -2.69 9.23
N PRO A 215 -11.65 -1.60 9.59
CA PRO A 215 -12.26 -0.42 10.19
C PRO A 215 -13.27 0.23 9.24
N ILE A 216 -14.50 0.44 9.72
CA ILE A 216 -15.61 0.99 8.92
C ILE A 216 -15.58 2.52 8.97
N ALA A 217 -15.23 3.14 7.84
CA ALA A 217 -15.18 4.58 7.64
C ALA A 217 -16.27 5.13 6.69
N ILE A 218 -17.18 4.26 6.21
CA ILE A 218 -18.41 4.67 5.52
C ILE A 218 -19.54 4.91 6.52
N ALA A 219 -20.55 5.72 6.13
CA ALA A 219 -21.70 6.01 6.96
C ALA A 219 -22.54 4.75 7.26
N ASP A 220 -23.06 4.63 8.48
CA ASP A 220 -23.69 3.42 9.00
C ASP A 220 -24.93 3.00 8.19
N GLN A 221 -25.65 3.95 7.59
CA GLN A 221 -26.78 3.66 6.71
C GLN A 221 -26.42 2.73 5.53
N PHE A 222 -25.20 2.84 4.97
CA PHE A 222 -24.76 1.99 3.86
C PHE A 222 -24.31 0.61 4.32
N VAL A 223 -23.91 0.47 5.57
CA VAL A 223 -23.67 -0.84 6.21
C VAL A 223 -25.00 -1.57 6.42
N VAL A 224 -26.00 -0.86 6.96
CA VAL A 224 -27.34 -1.42 7.27
C VAL A 224 -28.12 -1.77 5.98
N SER A 225 -27.98 -0.97 4.90
CA SER A 225 -28.67 -1.16 3.63
C SER A 225 -27.92 -2.07 2.65
N ALA A 226 -26.83 -2.70 3.08
CA ALA A 226 -26.08 -3.64 2.26
C ALA A 226 -26.94 -4.85 1.85
N PRO A 227 -26.70 -5.44 0.67
CA PRO A 227 -27.44 -6.62 0.24
C PRO A 227 -27.16 -7.82 1.16
N SER A 228 -28.10 -8.78 1.20
CA SER A 228 -28.06 -9.91 2.14
C SER A 228 -26.89 -10.87 1.97
N ASN A 229 -26.22 -10.84 0.81
CA ASN A 229 -25.00 -11.59 0.52
C ASN A 229 -23.72 -10.88 0.99
N VAL A 230 -23.80 -9.73 1.70
CA VAL A 230 -22.67 -8.98 2.25
C VAL A 230 -22.71 -9.04 3.77
N ARG A 231 -21.55 -9.34 4.37
CA ARG A 231 -21.33 -9.30 5.81
C ARG A 231 -20.17 -8.38 6.16
N PHE A 232 -20.43 -7.38 7.01
CA PHE A 232 -19.40 -6.51 7.58
C PHE A 232 -18.97 -7.05 8.94
N HIS A 233 -17.67 -7.26 9.11
CA HIS A 233 -17.08 -7.78 10.38
C HIS A 233 -16.48 -6.69 11.25
N GLY A 234 -16.27 -5.47 10.71
CA GLY A 234 -15.54 -4.44 11.41
C GLY A 234 -14.05 -4.78 11.58
N SER A 235 -13.41 -4.12 12.54
CA SER A 235 -12.00 -4.39 12.88
C SER A 235 -11.87 -5.72 13.61
N VAL A 236 -10.95 -6.54 13.16
CA VAL A 236 -10.59 -7.81 13.80
C VAL A 236 -9.13 -7.79 14.27
N THR A 237 -8.78 -8.64 15.20
CA THR A 237 -7.41 -8.81 15.67
C THR A 237 -6.57 -9.57 14.64
N ARG A 238 -5.26 -9.37 14.63
CA ARG A 238 -4.35 -9.95 13.61
C ARG A 238 -4.39 -11.48 13.56
N ASP A 239 -4.58 -12.13 14.70
CA ASP A 239 -4.75 -13.58 14.80
C ASP A 239 -6.00 -14.09 14.09
N LYS A 240 -7.10 -13.30 14.09
CA LYS A 240 -8.34 -13.66 13.40
C LYS A 240 -8.30 -13.41 11.89
N VAL A 241 -7.45 -12.51 11.43
CA VAL A 241 -7.29 -12.20 9.98
C VAL A 241 -6.96 -13.46 9.19
N GLN A 242 -6.11 -14.33 9.72
CA GLN A 242 -5.71 -15.58 9.07
C GLN A 242 -6.91 -16.50 8.78
N ASN A 243 -7.89 -16.52 9.67
CA ASN A 243 -9.09 -17.34 9.48
C ASN A 243 -9.92 -16.85 8.28
N PHE A 244 -9.98 -15.54 8.05
CA PHE A 244 -10.69 -14.98 6.90
C PHE A 244 -9.99 -15.35 5.59
N TYR A 245 -8.66 -15.23 5.52
CA TYR A 245 -7.91 -15.68 4.35
C TYR A 245 -8.10 -17.19 4.10
N GLY A 246 -8.03 -18.02 5.16
CA GLY A 246 -8.16 -19.47 5.04
C GLY A 246 -9.58 -19.96 4.68
N GLN A 247 -10.60 -19.14 4.86
CA GLN A 247 -11.99 -19.47 4.53
C GLN A 247 -12.46 -18.88 3.20
N ALA A 248 -11.71 -17.94 2.63
CA ALA A 248 -12.06 -17.29 1.38
C ALA A 248 -11.66 -18.11 0.15
N ASP A 249 -12.30 -17.81 -0.96
CA ASP A 249 -11.99 -18.38 -2.27
C ASP A 249 -11.28 -17.39 -3.19
N VAL A 250 -11.59 -16.11 -3.04
CA VAL A 250 -11.04 -15.02 -3.84
C VAL A 250 -10.93 -13.77 -2.98
N PHE A 251 -9.90 -12.99 -3.21
CA PHE A 251 -9.69 -11.69 -2.58
C PHE A 251 -10.05 -10.56 -3.55
N VAL A 252 -10.79 -9.55 -3.09
CA VAL A 252 -11.16 -8.40 -3.91
C VAL A 252 -10.65 -7.10 -3.33
N LEU A 253 -10.09 -6.24 -4.17
CA LEU A 253 -9.64 -4.90 -3.81
C LEU A 253 -9.98 -3.92 -4.95
N PRO A 254 -11.24 -3.51 -5.13
CA PRO A 254 -11.66 -2.64 -6.23
C PRO A 254 -11.28 -1.18 -5.96
N THR A 255 -10.04 -0.97 -5.51
CA THR A 255 -9.57 0.33 -5.04
C THR A 255 -9.57 1.37 -6.15
N ILE A 256 -9.89 2.62 -5.79
CA ILE A 256 -9.82 3.77 -6.70
C ILE A 256 -8.36 4.19 -6.87
N SER A 257 -7.60 4.15 -5.78
CA SER A 257 -6.17 4.41 -5.77
C SER A 257 -5.53 3.78 -4.54
N ASP A 258 -4.41 3.13 -4.75
CA ASP A 258 -3.51 2.63 -3.70
C ASP A 258 -2.09 2.54 -4.24
N GLY A 259 -1.09 2.86 -3.44
CA GLY A 259 0.30 2.74 -3.88
C GLY A 259 0.67 1.30 -4.23
N PHE A 260 0.33 0.33 -3.36
CA PHE A 260 0.71 -1.07 -3.57
C PHE A 260 -0.28 -2.08 -2.97
N ALA A 261 -0.75 -1.86 -1.72
CA ALA A 261 -1.60 -2.75 -0.92
C ALA A 261 -1.03 -4.16 -0.70
N LEU A 262 -0.22 -4.31 0.35
CA LEU A 262 0.36 -5.59 0.78
C LEU A 262 -0.67 -6.72 1.00
N THR A 263 -1.92 -6.37 1.28
CA THR A 263 -3.01 -7.34 1.44
C THR A 263 -3.25 -8.22 0.20
N GLN A 264 -2.82 -7.78 -0.99
CA GLN A 264 -2.84 -8.62 -2.20
C GLN A 264 -1.84 -9.77 -2.05
N LEU A 265 -0.59 -9.48 -1.65
CA LEU A 265 0.43 -10.51 -1.42
C LEU A 265 0.08 -11.41 -0.23
N GLU A 266 -0.50 -10.83 0.82
CA GLU A 266 -1.04 -11.61 1.92
C GLU A 266 -2.08 -12.62 1.40
N ALA A 267 -3.09 -12.17 0.62
CA ALA A 267 -4.11 -13.04 0.05
C ALA A 267 -3.53 -14.12 -0.87
N MET A 268 -2.62 -13.74 -1.77
CA MET A 268 -1.94 -14.67 -2.68
C MET A 268 -1.11 -15.73 -1.93
N SER A 269 -0.51 -15.37 -0.79
CA SER A 269 0.21 -16.35 0.04
C SER A 269 -0.69 -17.44 0.60
N TYR A 270 -1.99 -17.16 0.74
CA TYR A 270 -3.03 -18.16 1.08
C TYR A 270 -3.60 -18.85 -0.17
N GLY A 271 -3.09 -18.58 -1.36
CA GLY A 271 -3.59 -19.12 -2.61
C GLY A 271 -4.93 -18.52 -3.01
N LEU A 272 -5.20 -17.27 -2.68
CA LEU A 272 -6.40 -16.58 -3.15
C LEU A 272 -6.09 -15.82 -4.43
N PRO A 273 -6.77 -16.10 -5.55
CA PRO A 273 -6.75 -15.20 -6.70
C PRO A 273 -7.21 -13.81 -6.30
N VAL A 274 -6.61 -12.78 -6.88
CA VAL A 274 -6.91 -11.39 -6.52
C VAL A 274 -7.64 -10.70 -7.66
N ILE A 275 -8.81 -10.10 -7.37
CA ILE A 275 -9.49 -9.19 -8.30
C ILE A 275 -9.25 -7.77 -7.83
N THR A 276 -8.54 -6.98 -8.62
CA THR A 276 -8.18 -5.60 -8.28
C THR A 276 -8.27 -4.67 -9.49
N THR A 277 -7.86 -3.41 -9.30
CA THR A 277 -7.80 -2.42 -10.38
C THR A 277 -6.34 -2.14 -10.78
N PRO A 278 -6.06 -1.58 -11.96
CA PRO A 278 -4.72 -1.14 -12.35
C PRO A 278 -4.13 -0.06 -11.44
N ASN A 279 -4.94 0.55 -10.57
CA ASN A 279 -4.56 1.64 -9.69
C ASN A 279 -3.99 1.16 -8.34
N CYS A 280 -3.42 -0.05 -8.29
CA CYS A 280 -2.99 -0.67 -7.03
C CYS A 280 -1.80 -1.60 -7.20
N GLY A 281 -0.62 -1.05 -7.54
CA GLY A 281 0.57 -1.85 -7.74
C GLY A 281 0.47 -2.83 -8.92
N ASP A 282 1.60 -3.42 -9.28
CA ASP A 282 1.70 -4.38 -10.39
C ASP A 282 1.77 -5.83 -9.84
N VAL A 283 0.91 -6.16 -8.88
CA VAL A 283 0.94 -7.46 -8.21
C VAL A 283 0.26 -8.54 -9.06
N VAL A 284 -0.93 -8.26 -9.58
CA VAL A 284 -1.76 -9.22 -10.30
C VAL A 284 -1.37 -9.31 -11.77
N SER A 285 -1.22 -10.55 -12.27
CA SER A 285 -1.10 -10.88 -13.69
C SER A 285 -2.49 -11.26 -14.22
N ASP A 286 -3.10 -10.37 -15.00
CA ASP A 286 -4.49 -10.51 -15.45
C ASP A 286 -4.75 -11.85 -16.16
N GLY A 287 -5.79 -12.55 -15.72
CA GLY A 287 -6.19 -13.86 -16.24
C GLY A 287 -5.34 -15.04 -15.80
N ILE A 288 -4.25 -14.82 -15.01
CA ILE A 288 -3.30 -15.88 -14.56
C ILE A 288 -3.47 -16.14 -13.06
N ASP A 289 -3.23 -15.13 -12.23
CA ASP A 289 -3.29 -15.23 -10.77
C ASP A 289 -4.42 -14.37 -10.16
N GLY A 290 -5.29 -13.85 -11.03
CA GLY A 290 -6.42 -13.01 -10.71
C GLY A 290 -6.96 -12.25 -11.92
N PHE A 291 -7.71 -11.17 -11.65
CA PHE A 291 -8.25 -10.31 -12.70
C PHE A 291 -7.98 -8.84 -12.41
N LEU A 292 -7.64 -8.07 -13.46
CA LEU A 292 -7.60 -6.62 -13.43
C LEU A 292 -8.91 -6.07 -14.01
N VAL A 293 -9.72 -5.43 -13.18
CA VAL A 293 -10.97 -4.80 -13.60
C VAL A 293 -10.83 -3.28 -13.64
N PRO A 294 -11.50 -2.57 -14.56
CA PRO A 294 -11.47 -1.13 -14.54
C PRO A 294 -11.96 -0.57 -13.19
N ALA A 295 -11.26 0.45 -12.67
CA ALA A 295 -11.75 1.15 -11.50
C ALA A 295 -13.15 1.76 -11.78
N ARG A 296 -13.96 1.92 -10.74
CA ARG A 296 -15.32 2.48 -10.85
C ARG A 296 -16.28 1.61 -11.68
N ASN A 297 -16.03 0.31 -11.80
CA ASN A 297 -16.82 -0.59 -12.66
C ASN A 297 -17.34 -1.81 -11.88
N ALA A 298 -18.48 -1.64 -11.21
CA ALA A 298 -19.14 -2.71 -10.47
C ALA A 298 -19.60 -3.89 -11.37
N PRO A 299 -20.13 -3.66 -12.59
CA PRO A 299 -20.45 -4.75 -13.52
C PRO A 299 -19.24 -5.62 -13.88
N ALA A 300 -18.09 -5.03 -14.20
CA ALA A 300 -16.87 -5.79 -14.50
C ALA A 300 -16.37 -6.60 -13.30
N LEU A 301 -16.49 -6.05 -12.08
CA LEU A 301 -16.18 -6.78 -10.86
C LEU A 301 -17.13 -7.98 -10.66
N ALA A 302 -18.43 -7.77 -10.85
CA ALA A 302 -19.43 -8.84 -10.76
C ALA A 302 -19.18 -9.95 -11.79
N GLU A 303 -18.87 -9.58 -13.04
CA GLU A 303 -18.56 -10.54 -14.12
C GLU A 303 -17.31 -11.38 -13.79
N ALA A 304 -16.24 -10.74 -13.28
CA ALA A 304 -15.02 -11.44 -12.88
C ALA A 304 -15.29 -12.46 -11.75
N LEU A 305 -16.15 -12.10 -10.78
CA LEU A 305 -16.55 -13.00 -9.71
C LEU A 305 -17.42 -14.17 -10.22
N LEU A 306 -18.34 -13.92 -11.15
CA LEU A 306 -19.16 -14.99 -11.77
C LEU A 306 -18.29 -15.98 -12.54
N LYS A 307 -17.30 -15.53 -13.29
CA LYS A 307 -16.34 -16.39 -14.00
C LYS A 307 -15.64 -17.38 -13.06
N LEU A 308 -15.32 -16.95 -11.82
CA LEU A 308 -14.72 -17.83 -10.82
C LEU A 308 -15.74 -18.72 -10.10
N ALA A 309 -16.98 -18.24 -9.94
CA ALA A 309 -18.04 -19.04 -9.32
C ALA A 309 -18.52 -20.17 -10.22
N GLU A 310 -18.52 -19.96 -11.54
CA GLU A 310 -19.02 -20.90 -12.55
C GLU A 310 -17.94 -21.85 -13.09
N ASP A 311 -16.65 -21.57 -12.83
CA ASP A 311 -15.51 -22.35 -13.34
C ASP A 311 -14.55 -22.72 -12.18
N PRO A 312 -14.82 -23.81 -11.45
CA PRO A 312 -13.97 -24.26 -10.35
C PRO A 312 -12.57 -24.68 -10.79
N GLU A 313 -12.39 -25.15 -12.02
CA GLU A 313 -11.07 -25.53 -12.54
C GLU A 313 -10.20 -24.29 -12.75
N ARG A 314 -10.75 -23.23 -13.31
CA ARG A 314 -10.09 -21.93 -13.42
C ARG A 314 -9.74 -21.36 -12.05
N LEU A 315 -10.67 -21.40 -11.10
CA LEU A 315 -10.42 -20.94 -9.74
C LEU A 315 -9.22 -21.68 -9.13
N GLN A 316 -9.15 -23.01 -9.30
CA GLN A 316 -8.05 -23.82 -8.78
C GLN A 316 -6.73 -23.49 -9.47
N ALA A 317 -6.70 -23.36 -10.78
CA ALA A 317 -5.50 -22.97 -11.52
C ALA A 317 -4.97 -21.59 -11.11
N MET A 318 -5.88 -20.63 -10.93
CA MET A 318 -5.51 -19.29 -10.44
C MET A 318 -5.00 -19.30 -8.99
N ARG A 319 -5.50 -20.20 -8.14
CA ARG A 319 -5.01 -20.37 -6.76
C ARG A 319 -3.55 -20.81 -6.71
N GLU A 320 -3.17 -21.75 -7.57
CA GLU A 320 -1.79 -22.22 -7.70
C GLU A 320 -0.88 -21.10 -8.22
N SER A 321 -1.31 -20.43 -9.29
CA SER A 321 -0.58 -19.29 -9.86
C SER A 321 -0.41 -18.14 -8.87
N ALA A 322 -1.42 -17.86 -8.04
CA ALA A 322 -1.35 -16.81 -7.02
C ALA A 322 -0.27 -17.10 -5.96
N ARG A 323 -0.13 -18.35 -5.53
CA ARG A 323 0.95 -18.75 -4.61
C ARG A 323 2.33 -18.55 -5.24
N ASP A 324 2.51 -18.97 -6.47
CA ASP A 324 3.78 -18.84 -7.18
C ASP A 324 4.15 -17.38 -7.41
N ARG A 325 3.14 -16.52 -7.63
CA ARG A 325 3.33 -15.09 -7.87
C ARG A 325 4.01 -14.37 -6.71
N VAL A 326 3.79 -14.78 -5.47
CA VAL A 326 4.37 -14.14 -4.26
C VAL A 326 5.89 -14.17 -4.28
N ALA A 327 6.51 -15.21 -4.87
CA ALA A 327 7.96 -15.34 -4.97
C ALA A 327 8.62 -14.16 -5.73
N ALA A 328 7.90 -13.52 -6.65
CA ALA A 328 8.38 -12.34 -7.36
C ALA A 328 8.54 -11.10 -6.47
N PHE A 329 8.03 -11.14 -5.25
CA PHE A 329 8.08 -10.06 -4.26
C PHE A 329 8.89 -10.46 -3.01
N SER A 330 9.86 -11.35 -3.17
CA SER A 330 10.75 -11.83 -2.09
C SER A 330 11.74 -10.75 -1.65
N LEU A 331 12.36 -10.94 -0.48
CA LEU A 331 13.46 -10.10 -0.01
C LEU A 331 14.67 -10.14 -0.96
N ASP A 332 14.93 -11.28 -1.60
CA ASP A 332 16.00 -11.41 -2.60
C ASP A 332 15.73 -10.53 -3.84
N GLN A 333 14.47 -10.41 -4.25
CA GLN A 333 14.11 -9.51 -5.34
C GLN A 333 14.25 -8.05 -4.90
N LEU A 334 13.82 -7.72 -3.68
CA LEU A 334 14.01 -6.38 -3.11
C LEU A 334 15.49 -5.98 -3.05
N ASP A 335 16.39 -6.90 -2.65
CA ASP A 335 17.84 -6.64 -2.64
C ASP A 335 18.36 -6.30 -4.03
N LYS A 336 17.94 -7.04 -5.06
CA LYS A 336 18.30 -6.76 -6.46
C LYS A 336 17.82 -5.38 -6.91
N ASP A 337 16.57 -5.03 -6.60
CA ASP A 337 15.98 -3.75 -6.98
C ASP A 337 16.68 -2.58 -6.25
N LEU A 338 17.04 -2.75 -4.98
CA LEU A 338 17.78 -1.76 -4.20
C LEU A 338 19.21 -1.58 -4.74
N ARG A 339 19.90 -2.66 -5.16
CA ARG A 339 21.22 -2.55 -5.81
C ARG A 339 21.14 -1.81 -7.15
N GLN A 340 20.10 -2.03 -7.94
CA GLN A 340 19.87 -1.28 -9.17
C GLN A 340 19.62 0.21 -8.89
N LEU A 341 18.86 0.51 -7.84
CA LEU A 341 18.64 1.89 -7.39
C LEU A 341 19.97 2.53 -6.93
N GLU A 342 20.76 1.83 -6.11
CA GLU A 342 22.06 2.30 -5.63
C GLU A 342 23.02 2.63 -6.79
N ALA A 343 23.03 1.83 -7.84
CA ALA A 343 23.87 2.06 -9.03
C ALA A 343 23.58 3.40 -9.72
N ARG A 344 22.40 3.99 -9.50
CA ARG A 344 21.98 5.30 -10.06
C ARG A 344 22.35 6.49 -9.16
N LEU A 345 22.82 6.24 -7.93
CA LEU A 345 23.12 7.29 -6.97
C LEU A 345 24.50 7.93 -7.24
N PRO A 346 24.66 9.26 -6.97
CA PRO A 346 25.89 9.99 -7.18
C PRO A 346 26.92 9.73 -6.03
N LEU A 347 27.22 8.46 -5.78
CA LEU A 347 28.23 8.08 -4.78
C LEU A 347 29.64 8.15 -5.39
N ARG A 348 30.63 8.60 -4.61
CA ARG A 348 32.04 8.47 -4.97
C ARG A 348 32.47 7.02 -4.70
N ARG A 349 32.46 6.19 -5.76
CA ARG A 349 33.03 4.83 -5.70
C ARG A 349 34.56 4.95 -5.58
N ASN A 350 35.15 4.32 -4.59
CA ASN A 350 36.59 4.14 -4.55
C ASN A 350 37.01 3.25 -5.74
N GLU A 351 38.01 3.65 -6.52
CA GLU A 351 38.52 2.89 -7.67
C GLU A 351 38.98 1.46 -7.32
N ALA A 352 39.14 1.15 -6.02
CA ALA A 352 39.52 -0.17 -5.52
C ALA A 352 38.41 -1.24 -5.65
N ASP A 353 37.13 -0.88 -5.74
CA ASP A 353 36.01 -1.82 -5.83
C ASP A 353 35.66 -2.23 -7.27
N SER A 354 36.30 -1.62 -8.29
CA SER A 354 36.05 -1.93 -9.70
C SER A 354 36.79 -3.18 -10.22
N SER A 355 37.59 -3.85 -9.37
CA SER A 355 38.37 -5.04 -9.74
C SER A 355 37.78 -6.36 -9.24
N ALA A 356 36.58 -6.34 -8.63
CA ALA A 356 35.94 -7.52 -8.02
C ALA A 356 34.53 -7.83 -8.62
N LEU A 357 34.27 -7.44 -9.89
CA LEU A 357 33.07 -7.87 -10.63
C LEU A 357 33.47 -8.70 -11.85
#